data_f1074d351d1915d05ec94806df54e6b4
#
_entry.id   f1074d351d1915d05ec94806df54e6b4
#
_cell.length_a   1.000
_cell.length_b   1.000
_cell.length_c   1.000
_cell.angle_alpha   90.00
_cell.angle_beta   90.00
_cell.angle_gamma   90.00
#
_symmetry.space_group_name_H-M   'P 1'
#
loop_
_entity.id
_entity.type
_entity.pdbx_description
1 polymer ?
#
loop_
_entity_poly.entity_id
_entity_poly.type
_entity_poly.pdbx_seq_one_letter_code
_entity_poly.pdbx_strand_id
1 'polypeptide(L)'
;MDGGRIARQTRADFVKVWSKTIRTSVIAVGISLSFSPARAYEWQLDARAIHEAWELGQKNDQETGNFLAQYLKKISGGERNPYTVEIEILTPYAQVVDQSRQKTTNYSEAQAELDYRHRGNNVLVNLVIMLPGAYPTSGKNSRTTNPPKENSRALRPENFWQSFQFNVKQNGKIIPSRSIRKKAINSSATKGAPAALDGANVSLEFDAKDVSSDETVVEVVTPEAKTVTASFDLKTLR
;
A
#
# COMPACT_ATOMS: atom_id res chain seq x y z
N MET A 1 15.17 -66.71 46.28
CA MET A 1 13.96 -67.53 46.45
C MET A 1 13.11 -67.10 45.31
N ASP A 2 13.19 -67.85 44.31
CA ASP A 2 12.25 -68.74 43.63
C ASP A 2 11.21 -67.97 42.85
N GLY A 3 11.10 -68.12 41.62
CA GLY A 3 11.29 -69.32 40.77
C GLY A 3 10.05 -69.47 39.97
N GLY A 4 10.21 -69.75 38.65
CA GLY A 4 9.19 -70.36 37.86
C GLY A 4 8.69 -69.48 36.69
N ARG A 5 9.21 -69.52 35.55
CA ARG A 5 9.34 -70.50 34.43
C ARG A 5 8.06 -71.18 34.01
N ILE A 6 7.91 -71.14 32.66
CA ILE A 6 7.30 -72.14 31.75
C ILE A 6 5.82 -71.82 31.43
N ALA A 7 5.29 -71.95 30.23
CA ALA A 7 5.74 -72.34 28.89
C ALA A 7 4.61 -72.00 27.91
N ARG A 8 5.02 -71.71 26.70
CA ARG A 8 4.52 -72.23 25.39
C ARG A 8 3.22 -73.04 25.41
N GLN A 9 2.29 -72.64 24.57
CA GLN A 9 1.91 -73.56 23.47
C GLN A 9 0.91 -72.90 22.50
N THR A 10 1.35 -72.79 21.32
CA THR A 10 0.74 -72.86 20.00
C THR A 10 -0.60 -73.61 19.95
N ARG A 11 -1.56 -73.07 19.22
CA ARG A 11 -2.19 -73.73 18.07
C ARG A 11 -3.06 -72.78 17.27
N ALA A 12 -2.77 -72.84 16.01
CA ALA A 12 -3.57 -72.40 14.93
C ALA A 12 -4.96 -73.08 14.94
N ASP A 13 -5.97 -72.43 14.45
CA ASP A 13 -6.70 -72.93 13.30
C ASP A 13 -8.01 -72.13 13.08
N PHE A 14 -8.26 -72.01 11.79
CA PHE A 14 -9.52 -71.92 11.06
C PHE A 14 -10.31 -70.60 10.97
N VAL A 15 -9.94 -69.88 9.93
CA VAL A 15 -10.76 -69.48 8.79
C VAL A 15 -12.28 -69.60 8.97
N LYS A 16 -12.96 -68.45 8.87
CA LYS A 16 -14.12 -68.33 8.00
C LYS A 16 -14.34 -66.89 7.54
N VAL A 17 -14.12 -66.76 6.29
CA VAL A 17 -14.50 -65.72 5.36
C VAL A 17 -15.93 -65.22 5.60
N TRP A 18 -16.09 -63.94 5.84
CA TRP A 18 -17.30 -63.23 5.49
C TRP A 18 -16.93 -61.89 4.84
N SER A 19 -16.85 -61.93 3.53
CA SER A 19 -16.78 -60.78 2.65
C SER A 19 -18.06 -59.98 2.77
N LYS A 20 -18.03 -58.90 3.53
CA LYS A 20 -19.00 -57.79 3.36
C LYS A 20 -18.32 -56.68 2.61
N THR A 21 -18.61 -56.63 1.33
CA THR A 21 -18.30 -55.55 0.42
C THR A 21 -18.95 -54.25 0.93
N ILE A 22 -18.24 -53.47 1.69
CA ILE A 22 -18.64 -52.10 2.00
C ILE A 22 -18.23 -51.27 0.80
N ARG A 23 -19.20 -50.96 -0.07
CA ARG A 23 -19.04 -49.93 -1.10
C ARG A 23 -18.93 -48.60 -0.39
N THR A 24 -17.73 -48.16 -0.15
CA THR A 24 -17.42 -46.79 0.30
C THR A 24 -17.58 -45.86 -0.91
N SER A 25 -18.77 -45.28 -1.03
CA SER A 25 -18.97 -44.15 -1.96
C SER A 25 -18.16 -42.98 -1.46
N VAL A 26 -17.00 -42.78 -2.03
CA VAL A 26 -16.23 -41.52 -1.84
C VAL A 26 -16.98 -40.43 -2.60
N ILE A 27 -17.79 -39.65 -1.88
CA ILE A 27 -18.32 -38.41 -2.41
C ILE A 27 -17.13 -37.42 -2.40
N ALA A 28 -16.49 -37.29 -3.53
CA ALA A 28 -15.53 -36.21 -3.79
C ALA A 28 -16.34 -34.93 -3.87
N VAL A 29 -16.45 -34.23 -2.73
CA VAL A 29 -16.90 -32.84 -2.70
C VAL A 29 -15.78 -32.01 -3.33
N GLY A 30 -15.90 -31.78 -4.63
CA GLY A 30 -15.06 -30.84 -5.37
C GLY A 30 -15.31 -29.44 -4.83
N ILE A 31 -14.49 -28.99 -3.88
CA ILE A 31 -14.39 -27.57 -3.55
C ILE A 31 -13.76 -26.90 -4.76
N SER A 32 -14.60 -26.41 -5.66
CA SER A 32 -14.19 -25.51 -6.73
C SER A 32 -13.75 -24.21 -6.06
N LEU A 33 -12.48 -24.13 -5.67
CA LEU A 33 -11.82 -22.86 -5.37
C LEU A 33 -11.87 -22.07 -6.69
N SER A 34 -12.86 -21.19 -6.78
CA SER A 34 -12.93 -20.19 -7.84
C SER A 34 -11.72 -19.27 -7.65
N PHE A 35 -10.56 -19.70 -8.16
CA PHE A 35 -9.47 -18.78 -8.39
C PHE A 35 -9.96 -17.78 -9.44
N SER A 36 -10.48 -16.65 -8.99
CA SER A 36 -10.59 -15.50 -9.88
C SER A 36 -9.16 -15.23 -10.37
N PRO A 37 -8.89 -15.31 -11.69
CA PRO A 37 -7.57 -14.94 -12.18
C PRO A 37 -7.28 -13.53 -11.66
N ALA A 38 -6.14 -13.35 -11.01
CA ALA A 38 -5.66 -12.04 -10.65
C ALA A 38 -5.64 -11.22 -11.94
N ARG A 39 -6.60 -10.30 -12.09
CA ARG A 39 -6.64 -9.43 -13.25
C ARG A 39 -5.49 -8.47 -13.10
N ALA A 40 -4.58 -8.49 -14.07
CA ALA A 40 -3.51 -7.54 -14.19
C ALA A 40 -4.06 -6.09 -14.28
N TYR A 41 -3.22 -5.12 -14.00
CA TYR A 41 -3.50 -3.71 -14.15
C TYR A 41 -4.34 -3.38 -15.40
N GLU A 42 -5.50 -2.77 -15.18
CA GLU A 42 -6.41 -2.30 -16.22
C GLU A 42 -6.35 -0.77 -16.27
N TRP A 43 -5.84 -0.22 -17.35
CA TRP A 43 -5.74 1.24 -17.49
C TRP A 43 -7.08 1.92 -17.70
N GLN A 44 -8.10 1.17 -18.16
CA GLN A 44 -9.47 1.65 -18.35
C GLN A 44 -10.44 0.61 -17.75
N LEU A 45 -11.30 1.07 -16.85
CA LEU A 45 -12.30 0.22 -16.22
C LEU A 45 -13.60 0.21 -17.04
N ASP A 46 -14.15 -0.98 -17.22
CA ASP A 46 -15.53 -1.15 -17.67
C ASP A 46 -16.52 -1.01 -16.49
N ALA A 47 -17.81 -1.00 -16.77
CA ALA A 47 -18.86 -0.86 -15.75
C ALA A 47 -18.80 -1.99 -14.71
N ARG A 48 -18.45 -3.20 -15.13
CA ARG A 48 -18.32 -4.35 -14.23
C ARG A 48 -17.14 -4.19 -13.27
N ALA A 49 -16.00 -3.73 -13.78
CA ALA A 49 -14.82 -3.50 -12.94
C ALA A 49 -15.07 -2.36 -11.92
N ILE A 50 -15.82 -1.32 -12.32
CA ILE A 50 -16.24 -0.25 -11.42
C ILE A 50 -17.17 -0.78 -10.32
N HIS A 51 -18.17 -1.61 -10.69
CA HIS A 51 -19.06 -2.25 -9.73
C HIS A 51 -18.29 -3.10 -8.72
N GLU A 52 -17.41 -3.99 -9.19
CA GLU A 52 -16.58 -4.85 -8.33
C GLU A 52 -15.70 -4.02 -7.37
N ALA A 53 -15.10 -2.92 -7.87
CA ALA A 53 -14.28 -2.02 -7.05
C ALA A 53 -15.12 -1.26 -6.01
N TRP A 54 -16.28 -0.77 -6.41
CA TRP A 54 -17.22 -0.10 -5.50
C TRP A 54 -17.70 -1.06 -4.40
N GLU A 55 -18.11 -2.27 -4.75
CA GLU A 55 -18.56 -3.29 -3.81
C GLU A 55 -17.46 -3.63 -2.79
N LEU A 56 -16.22 -3.89 -3.28
CA LEU A 56 -15.07 -4.14 -2.41
C LEU A 56 -14.83 -2.98 -1.43
N GLY A 57 -14.90 -1.74 -1.90
CA GLY A 57 -14.71 -0.57 -1.06
C GLY A 57 -15.83 -0.39 -0.02
N GLN A 58 -17.09 -0.67 -0.39
CA GLN A 58 -18.24 -0.55 0.52
C GLN A 58 -18.23 -1.57 1.64
N LYS A 59 -17.65 -2.77 1.46
CA LYS A 59 -17.45 -3.75 2.54
C LYS A 59 -16.67 -3.15 3.70
N ASN A 60 -15.68 -2.33 3.41
CA ASN A 60 -14.80 -1.65 4.39
C ASN A 60 -14.31 -2.58 5.52
N ASP A 61 -14.00 -3.81 5.17
CA ASP A 61 -13.56 -4.88 6.06
C ASP A 61 -12.05 -5.14 5.94
N GLN A 62 -11.59 -6.23 6.55
CA GLN A 62 -10.20 -6.64 6.51
C GLN A 62 -9.74 -6.99 5.08
N GLU A 63 -10.63 -7.52 4.24
CA GLU A 63 -10.32 -7.82 2.83
C GLU A 63 -9.99 -6.54 2.06
N THR A 64 -10.84 -5.51 2.20
CA THR A 64 -10.60 -4.18 1.62
C THR A 64 -9.28 -3.58 2.13
N GLY A 65 -9.03 -3.71 3.45
CA GLY A 65 -7.77 -3.24 4.05
C GLY A 65 -6.54 -3.94 3.47
N ASN A 66 -6.58 -5.26 3.37
CA ASN A 66 -5.50 -6.08 2.81
C ASN A 66 -5.27 -5.78 1.32
N PHE A 67 -6.35 -5.56 0.56
CA PHE A 67 -6.26 -5.16 -0.83
C PHE A 67 -5.49 -3.84 -0.97
N LEU A 68 -5.89 -2.79 -0.26
CA LEU A 68 -5.26 -1.47 -0.34
C LEU A 68 -3.82 -1.46 0.23
N ALA A 69 -3.52 -2.32 1.21
CA ALA A 69 -2.18 -2.42 1.77
C ALA A 69 -1.10 -2.84 0.75
N GLN A 70 -1.49 -3.53 -0.33
CA GLN A 70 -0.56 -3.94 -1.39
C GLN A 70 -0.05 -2.74 -2.21
N TYR A 71 -0.79 -1.65 -2.22
CA TYR A 71 -0.48 -0.42 -2.95
C TYR A 71 0.39 0.55 -2.15
N LEU A 72 0.66 0.25 -0.86
CA LEU A 72 1.40 1.11 0.05
C LEU A 72 2.75 0.50 0.41
N LYS A 73 3.81 1.28 0.33
CA LYS A 73 5.13 0.96 0.86
C LYS A 73 5.60 2.04 1.80
N LYS A 74 6.06 1.61 2.98
CA LYS A 74 6.62 2.50 3.98
C LYS A 74 8.11 2.24 4.11
N ILE A 75 8.89 3.28 3.88
CA ILE A 75 10.34 3.27 4.00
C ILE A 75 10.69 4.09 5.23
N SER A 76 11.09 3.40 6.28
CA SER A 76 11.49 4.05 7.52
C SER A 76 12.81 4.77 7.37
N GLY A 77 12.94 5.90 8.04
CA GLY A 77 14.20 6.61 8.15
C GLY A 77 15.27 5.78 8.85
N GLY A 78 16.53 6.09 8.57
CA GLY A 78 17.71 5.48 9.19
C GLY A 78 18.88 6.43 9.14
N GLU A 79 20.07 5.98 9.54
CA GLU A 79 21.28 6.82 9.54
C GLU A 79 21.57 7.44 8.17
N ARG A 80 21.31 6.70 7.09
CA ARG A 80 21.56 7.16 5.71
C ARG A 80 20.42 7.99 5.11
N ASN A 81 19.20 7.81 5.62
CA ASN A 81 18.02 8.54 5.18
C ASN A 81 17.18 8.90 6.41
N PRO A 82 17.24 10.14 6.89
CA PRO A 82 16.52 10.56 8.09
C PRO A 82 15.01 10.69 7.88
N TYR A 83 14.53 10.63 6.64
CA TYR A 83 13.11 10.81 6.33
C TYR A 83 12.38 9.47 6.34
N THR A 84 11.18 9.46 6.92
CA THR A 84 10.22 8.39 6.68
C THR A 84 9.40 8.76 5.45
N VAL A 85 9.34 7.86 4.48
CA VAL A 85 8.60 8.06 3.23
C VAL A 85 7.57 6.96 3.11
N GLU A 86 6.30 7.33 2.99
CA GLU A 86 5.23 6.43 2.61
C GLU A 86 4.91 6.70 1.14
N ILE A 87 4.88 5.65 0.34
CA ILE A 87 4.63 5.71 -1.09
C ILE A 87 3.45 4.81 -1.40
N GLU A 88 2.41 5.39 -1.95
CA GLU A 88 1.21 4.69 -2.38
C GLU A 88 1.05 4.88 -3.88
N ILE A 89 0.82 3.78 -4.62
CA ILE A 89 0.49 3.83 -6.05
C ILE A 89 -0.95 3.34 -6.22
N LEU A 90 -1.84 4.20 -6.69
CA LEU A 90 -3.25 3.87 -6.88
C LEU A 90 -3.57 3.75 -8.37
N THR A 91 -3.85 2.53 -8.80
CA THR A 91 -4.42 2.24 -10.13
C THR A 91 -5.84 2.81 -10.24
N PRO A 92 -6.43 2.93 -11.43
CA PRO A 92 -7.83 3.33 -11.57
C PRO A 92 -8.79 2.51 -10.70
N TYR A 93 -8.57 1.20 -10.62
CA TYR A 93 -9.37 0.29 -9.79
C TYR A 93 -9.21 0.58 -8.30
N ALA A 94 -7.97 0.65 -7.81
CA ALA A 94 -7.69 0.94 -6.41
C ALA A 94 -8.25 2.31 -5.97
N GLN A 95 -8.26 3.30 -6.85
CA GLN A 95 -8.87 4.60 -6.58
C GLN A 95 -10.38 4.51 -6.37
N VAL A 96 -11.09 3.66 -7.12
CA VAL A 96 -12.53 3.44 -6.90
C VAL A 96 -12.76 2.72 -5.58
N VAL A 97 -11.96 1.71 -5.26
CA VAL A 97 -12.03 0.99 -3.96
C VAL A 97 -11.81 1.96 -2.80
N ASP A 98 -10.73 2.74 -2.84
CA ASP A 98 -10.38 3.66 -1.74
C ASP A 98 -11.43 4.75 -1.56
N GLN A 99 -11.92 5.34 -2.66
CA GLN A 99 -12.99 6.33 -2.62
C GLN A 99 -14.29 5.76 -2.06
N SER A 100 -14.66 4.53 -2.46
CA SER A 100 -15.86 3.84 -1.98
C SER A 100 -15.76 3.52 -0.51
N ARG A 101 -14.58 3.16 -0.02
CA ARG A 101 -14.29 2.93 1.40
C ARG A 101 -14.42 4.21 2.24
N GLN A 102 -13.97 5.33 1.71
CA GLN A 102 -14.03 6.61 2.43
C GLN A 102 -15.45 7.20 2.47
N LYS A 103 -16.29 6.87 1.50
CA LYS A 103 -17.66 7.41 1.33
C LYS A 103 -18.71 6.34 1.58
N THR A 104 -18.73 5.73 2.76
CA THR A 104 -19.66 4.62 3.06
C THR A 104 -21.12 5.06 3.18
N THR A 105 -21.41 6.33 3.44
CA THR A 105 -22.77 6.83 3.59
C THR A 105 -23.25 7.48 2.29
N ASN A 106 -24.35 6.96 1.73
CA ASN A 106 -25.00 7.51 0.52
C ASN A 106 -24.11 7.54 -0.75
N TYR A 107 -23.14 6.67 -0.84
CA TYR A 107 -22.29 6.55 -2.03
C TYR A 107 -22.70 5.33 -2.84
N SER A 108 -23.47 5.59 -3.92
CA SER A 108 -23.97 4.54 -4.80
C SER A 108 -22.96 4.15 -5.88
N GLU A 109 -23.16 2.99 -6.48
CA GLU A 109 -22.43 2.54 -7.66
C GLU A 109 -22.46 3.56 -8.80
N ALA A 110 -23.66 4.10 -9.09
CA ALA A 110 -23.81 5.15 -10.13
C ALA A 110 -22.97 6.38 -9.82
N GLN A 111 -22.84 6.76 -8.54
CA GLN A 111 -21.97 7.86 -8.13
C GLN A 111 -20.50 7.52 -8.30
N ALA A 112 -20.11 6.28 -8.00
CA ALA A 112 -18.74 5.79 -8.21
C ALA A 112 -18.36 5.83 -9.70
N GLU A 113 -19.27 5.42 -10.58
CA GLU A 113 -19.08 5.49 -12.02
C GLU A 113 -18.94 6.94 -12.52
N LEU A 114 -19.81 7.85 -12.06
CA LEU A 114 -19.70 9.27 -12.38
C LEU A 114 -18.39 9.88 -11.90
N ASP A 115 -17.99 9.62 -10.67
CA ASP A 115 -16.74 10.12 -10.10
C ASP A 115 -15.52 9.57 -10.85
N TYR A 116 -15.55 8.29 -11.26
CA TYR A 116 -14.52 7.70 -12.11
C TYR A 116 -14.42 8.38 -13.47
N ARG A 117 -15.57 8.57 -14.15
CA ARG A 117 -15.61 9.25 -15.47
C ARG A 117 -15.10 10.69 -15.39
N HIS A 118 -15.45 11.43 -14.34
CA HIS A 118 -14.99 12.80 -14.13
C HIS A 118 -13.50 12.91 -13.87
N ARG A 119 -12.95 11.95 -13.12
CA ARG A 119 -11.52 11.89 -12.81
C ARG A 119 -10.69 11.48 -14.02
N GLY A 120 -11.26 10.62 -14.87
CA GLY A 120 -10.59 10.03 -16.02
C GLY A 120 -9.66 8.88 -15.63
N ASN A 121 -9.02 8.29 -16.65
CA ASN A 121 -8.11 7.17 -16.50
C ASN A 121 -6.74 7.70 -16.09
N ASN A 122 -6.45 7.72 -14.80
CA ASN A 122 -5.16 8.13 -14.27
C ASN A 122 -4.63 7.13 -13.24
N VAL A 123 -3.31 7.12 -13.07
CA VAL A 123 -2.61 6.50 -11.95
C VAL A 123 -2.15 7.61 -11.03
N LEU A 124 -2.42 7.46 -9.74
CA LEU A 124 -1.95 8.38 -8.71
C LEU A 124 -0.79 7.76 -7.95
N VAL A 125 0.26 8.55 -7.73
CA VAL A 125 1.33 8.21 -6.80
C VAL A 125 1.31 9.25 -5.70
N ASN A 126 0.89 8.82 -4.50
CA ASN A 126 0.84 9.65 -3.32
C ASN A 126 2.06 9.38 -2.46
N LEU A 127 2.70 10.43 -1.97
CA LEU A 127 3.84 10.32 -1.09
C LEU A 127 3.60 11.16 0.17
N VAL A 128 3.87 10.55 1.31
CA VAL A 128 3.90 11.23 2.60
C VAL A 128 5.34 11.22 3.08
N ILE A 129 5.97 12.39 3.13
CA ILE A 129 7.36 12.53 3.58
C ILE A 129 7.32 13.14 4.96
N MET A 130 7.74 12.37 5.97
CA MET A 130 7.84 12.87 7.35
C MET A 130 9.27 13.23 7.68
N LEU A 131 9.43 14.37 8.32
CA LEU A 131 10.71 14.88 8.73
C LEU A 131 11.16 14.24 10.05
N PRO A 132 12.46 14.02 10.25
CA PRO A 132 12.96 13.49 11.52
C PRO A 132 12.92 14.58 12.60
N GLY A 133 11.93 14.50 13.47
CA GLY A 133 11.70 15.47 14.53
C GLY A 133 11.11 16.80 14.03
N ALA A 134 10.56 17.57 14.95
CA ALA A 134 10.07 18.91 14.64
C ALA A 134 11.25 19.81 14.27
N TYR A 135 11.29 20.26 13.03
CA TYR A 135 12.22 21.30 12.64
C TYR A 135 11.58 22.65 12.90
N PRO A 136 12.18 23.49 13.75
CA PRO A 136 11.72 24.86 13.90
C PRO A 136 11.87 25.55 12.54
N THR A 137 10.75 25.99 11.98
CA THR A 137 10.75 26.78 10.76
C THR A 137 11.19 28.22 11.11
N SER A 138 12.10 28.74 10.30
CA SER A 138 12.43 30.17 10.35
C SER A 138 11.26 30.92 9.74
N GLY A 139 10.22 31.19 10.54
CA GLY A 139 9.15 32.11 10.14
C GLY A 139 9.75 33.52 9.90
N LYS A 140 9.26 34.23 8.88
CA LYS A 140 9.67 35.59 8.53
C LYS A 140 9.62 36.61 9.68
N ASN A 141 9.11 36.22 10.85
CA ASN A 141 8.93 37.05 12.04
C ASN A 141 9.83 36.67 13.23
N SER A 142 10.75 35.71 13.06
CA SER A 142 11.67 35.35 14.15
C SER A 142 12.79 36.41 14.25
N ARG A 143 12.47 37.57 14.83
CA ARG A 143 13.49 38.49 15.37
C ARG A 143 14.07 37.86 16.63
N THR A 144 14.83 36.80 16.51
CA THR A 144 15.67 36.30 17.60
C THR A 144 16.94 37.15 17.64
N THR A 145 16.98 38.03 18.61
CA THR A 145 18.14 38.92 18.91
C THR A 145 19.34 38.18 19.52
N ASN A 146 19.24 36.87 19.70
CA ASN A 146 20.33 36.05 20.22
C ASN A 146 20.96 35.19 19.11
N PRO A 147 22.28 35.23 18.94
CA PRO A 147 22.96 34.33 18.00
C PRO A 147 22.69 32.89 18.39
N PRO A 148 22.46 32.01 17.41
CA PRO A 148 22.23 30.60 17.66
C PRO A 148 23.43 30.01 18.40
N LYS A 149 23.18 29.27 19.49
CA LYS A 149 24.23 28.48 20.15
C LYS A 149 24.75 27.47 19.14
N GLU A 150 26.02 27.19 19.15
CA GLU A 150 26.82 26.38 18.23
C GLU A 150 26.27 24.96 17.93
N ASN A 151 25.26 24.53 18.72
CA ASN A 151 24.53 23.26 18.54
C ASN A 151 23.10 23.43 17.97
N SER A 152 22.74 24.62 17.47
CA SER A 152 21.44 24.81 16.85
C SER A 152 21.41 24.11 15.48
N ARG A 153 20.59 23.05 15.37
CA ARG A 153 20.25 22.43 14.09
C ARG A 153 19.90 23.54 13.10
N ALA A 154 20.61 23.56 11.96
CA ALA A 154 20.40 24.57 10.94
C ALA A 154 18.90 24.71 10.66
N LEU A 155 18.38 25.93 10.82
CA LEU A 155 16.98 26.24 10.51
C LEU A 155 16.77 25.98 9.03
N ARG A 156 15.87 25.05 8.72
CA ARG A 156 15.54 24.78 7.33
C ARG A 156 14.58 25.86 6.82
N PRO A 157 14.70 26.26 5.55
CA PRO A 157 13.71 27.15 4.93
C PRO A 157 12.32 26.54 5.03
N GLU A 158 11.29 27.36 5.23
CA GLU A 158 9.90 26.92 5.32
C GLU A 158 9.45 26.09 4.12
N ASN A 159 10.07 26.30 2.97
CA ASN A 159 9.77 25.64 1.71
C ASN A 159 10.75 24.52 1.30
N PHE A 160 11.68 24.09 2.21
CA PHE A 160 12.72 23.12 1.84
C PHE A 160 12.15 21.79 1.32
N TRP A 161 10.97 21.41 1.74
CA TRP A 161 10.24 20.23 1.26
C TRP A 161 9.92 20.29 -0.25
N GLN A 162 9.93 21.47 -0.85
CA GLN A 162 9.76 21.65 -2.30
C GLN A 162 11.00 21.20 -3.09
N SER A 163 12.15 21.09 -2.44
CA SER A 163 13.42 20.67 -3.06
C SER A 163 13.53 19.16 -3.29
N PHE A 164 12.57 18.36 -2.79
CA PHE A 164 12.50 16.96 -3.12
C PHE A 164 12.13 16.77 -4.60
N GLN A 165 12.83 15.83 -5.27
CA GLN A 165 12.52 15.45 -6.65
C GLN A 165 11.90 14.06 -6.66
N PHE A 166 11.00 13.83 -7.60
CA PHE A 166 10.23 12.61 -7.73
C PHE A 166 10.31 12.08 -9.15
N ASN A 167 10.70 10.83 -9.30
CA ASN A 167 10.74 10.15 -10.57
C ASN A 167 9.94 8.85 -10.46
N VAL A 168 9.11 8.58 -11.44
CA VAL A 168 8.46 7.28 -11.61
C VAL A 168 9.02 6.66 -12.87
N LYS A 169 9.51 5.43 -12.78
CA LYS A 169 10.22 4.74 -13.86
C LYS A 169 9.59 3.37 -14.12
N GLN A 170 9.56 3.01 -15.39
CA GLN A 170 9.30 1.65 -15.85
C GLN A 170 10.34 1.28 -16.88
N ASN A 171 10.90 0.06 -16.81
CA ASN A 171 11.95 -0.41 -17.72
C ASN A 171 13.11 0.58 -17.85
N GLY A 172 13.48 1.25 -16.75
CA GLY A 172 14.55 2.25 -16.69
C GLY A 172 14.20 3.62 -17.30
N LYS A 173 13.01 3.80 -17.87
CA LYS A 173 12.56 5.06 -18.46
C LYS A 173 11.67 5.83 -17.49
N ILE A 174 11.85 7.15 -17.41
CA ILE A 174 10.99 8.02 -16.61
C ILE A 174 9.64 8.19 -17.33
N ILE A 175 8.56 7.97 -16.59
CA ILE A 175 7.20 8.27 -17.04
C ILE A 175 6.92 9.73 -16.67
N PRO A 176 6.54 10.59 -17.62
CA PRO A 176 6.24 11.98 -17.32
C PRO A 176 4.94 12.09 -16.53
N SER A 177 4.95 12.82 -15.43
CA SER A 177 3.73 13.12 -14.67
C SER A 177 2.93 14.22 -15.39
N ARG A 178 1.60 14.05 -15.43
CA ARG A 178 0.66 15.05 -15.94
C ARG A 178 0.55 16.23 -15.00
N SER A 179 0.55 15.97 -13.69
CA SER A 179 0.50 17.00 -12.67
C SER A 179 1.27 16.58 -11.42
N ILE A 180 1.78 17.58 -10.69
CA ILE A 180 2.44 17.40 -9.39
C ILE A 180 1.83 18.40 -8.43
N ARG A 181 1.26 17.90 -7.33
CA ARG A 181 0.75 18.72 -6.24
C ARG A 181 1.56 18.46 -4.98
N LYS A 182 2.01 19.53 -4.33
CA LYS A 182 2.79 19.43 -3.11
C LYS A 182 2.13 20.29 -2.02
N LYS A 183 1.99 19.74 -0.80
CA LYS A 183 1.39 20.42 0.34
C LYS A 183 2.18 20.11 1.60
N ALA A 184 2.53 21.16 2.37
CA ALA A 184 3.17 20.98 3.66
C ALA A 184 2.25 20.32 4.69
N ILE A 185 2.81 19.50 5.55
CA ILE A 185 2.19 18.96 6.75
C ILE A 185 2.78 19.75 7.92
N ASN A 186 1.91 20.47 8.63
CA ASN A 186 2.31 21.24 9.80
C ASN A 186 1.67 20.66 11.05
N SER A 187 2.44 20.62 12.16
CA SER A 187 1.87 20.32 13.46
C SER A 187 0.87 21.40 13.88
N SER A 188 -0.13 20.99 14.64
CA SER A 188 -1.06 21.93 15.24
C SER A 188 -0.31 22.88 16.15
N ALA A 189 -0.50 24.19 15.95
CA ALA A 189 0.05 25.20 16.86
C ALA A 189 -0.50 24.95 18.27
N THR A 190 0.37 24.62 19.21
CA THR A 190 0.04 24.63 20.64
C THR A 190 0.04 26.09 21.11
N LYS A 191 -0.85 26.43 22.04
CA LYS A 191 -1.00 27.79 22.54
C LYS A 191 0.38 28.37 22.91
N GLY A 192 0.89 29.33 22.08
CA GLY A 192 2.18 29.98 22.31
C GLY A 192 3.39 29.43 21.56
N ALA A 193 3.26 28.31 20.83
CA ALA A 193 4.32 27.81 19.98
C ALA A 193 3.95 27.97 18.48
N PRO A 194 4.89 28.38 17.62
CA PRO A 194 4.66 28.45 16.19
C PRO A 194 4.39 27.03 15.63
N ALA A 195 3.57 26.92 14.58
CA ALA A 195 3.41 25.67 13.86
C ALA A 195 4.77 25.21 13.33
N ALA A 196 5.10 23.95 13.57
CA ALA A 196 6.32 23.36 13.04
C ALA A 196 5.98 22.57 11.75
N LEU A 197 6.92 22.53 10.82
CA LEU A 197 6.81 21.73 9.63
C LEU A 197 7.16 20.27 9.97
N ASP A 198 6.20 19.37 9.86
CA ASP A 198 6.37 17.94 10.16
C ASP A 198 6.68 17.12 8.92
N GLY A 199 6.26 17.60 7.75
CA GLY A 199 6.42 16.85 6.51
C GLY A 199 5.80 17.50 5.30
N ALA A 200 5.59 16.69 4.27
CA ALA A 200 4.91 17.08 3.05
C ALA A 200 4.10 15.93 2.46
N ASN A 201 2.94 16.27 1.93
CA ASN A 201 2.17 15.40 1.03
C ASN A 201 2.49 15.80 -0.41
N VAL A 202 2.78 14.81 -1.24
CA VAL A 202 3.01 14.99 -2.67
C VAL A 202 2.11 14.02 -3.42
N SER A 203 1.41 14.51 -4.43
CA SER A 203 0.60 13.70 -5.32
C SER A 203 1.02 13.92 -6.76
N LEU A 204 1.40 12.85 -7.43
CA LEU A 204 1.77 12.80 -8.84
C LEU A 204 0.63 12.11 -9.59
N GLU A 205 0.23 12.68 -10.71
CA GLU A 205 -0.81 12.11 -11.57
C GLU A 205 -0.19 11.73 -12.91
N PHE A 206 -0.47 10.52 -13.38
CA PHE A 206 -0.01 9.97 -14.65
C PHE A 206 -1.21 9.57 -15.49
N ASP A 207 -1.12 9.71 -16.80
CA ASP A 207 -2.11 9.11 -17.69
C ASP A 207 -1.97 7.58 -17.62
N ALA A 208 -3.06 6.89 -17.33
CA ALA A 208 -3.03 5.45 -17.11
C ALA A 208 -2.57 4.65 -18.34
N LYS A 209 -2.76 5.20 -19.55
CA LYS A 209 -2.29 4.57 -20.80
C LYS A 209 -0.76 4.60 -20.95
N ASP A 210 -0.08 5.54 -20.28
CA ASP A 210 1.38 5.68 -20.33
C ASP A 210 2.08 4.81 -19.29
N VAL A 211 1.29 4.16 -18.41
CA VAL A 211 1.75 3.23 -17.37
C VAL A 211 1.44 1.81 -17.84
N SER A 212 2.46 0.98 -17.99
CA SER A 212 2.29 -0.44 -18.31
C SER A 212 2.06 -1.29 -17.05
N SER A 213 1.68 -2.55 -17.22
CA SER A 213 1.57 -3.50 -16.12
C SER A 213 2.93 -4.00 -15.58
N ASP A 214 4.04 -3.40 -16.00
CA ASP A 214 5.38 -3.81 -15.58
C ASP A 214 5.73 -3.28 -14.18
N GLU A 215 6.91 -3.70 -13.69
CA GLU A 215 7.46 -3.17 -12.45
C GLU A 215 7.66 -1.66 -12.55
N THR A 216 7.07 -0.95 -11.59
CA THR A 216 7.14 0.50 -11.49
C THR A 216 8.00 0.88 -10.29
N VAL A 217 9.05 1.66 -10.54
CA VAL A 217 9.95 2.16 -9.50
C VAL A 217 9.67 3.62 -9.25
N VAL A 218 9.33 3.94 -8.01
CA VAL A 218 9.17 5.32 -7.54
C VAL A 218 10.43 5.73 -6.81
N GLU A 219 11.07 6.80 -7.27
CA GLU A 219 12.27 7.37 -6.67
C GLU A 219 11.97 8.72 -6.05
N VAL A 220 12.42 8.90 -4.83
CA VAL A 220 12.39 10.17 -4.10
C VAL A 220 13.82 10.61 -3.86
N VAL A 221 14.23 11.70 -4.49
CA VAL A 221 15.55 12.30 -4.26
C VAL A 221 15.41 13.39 -3.21
N THR A 222 16.13 13.24 -2.11
CA THR A 222 16.10 14.21 -1.01
C THR A 222 16.93 15.47 -1.34
N PRO A 223 16.73 16.58 -0.64
CA PRO A 223 17.55 17.78 -0.82
C PRO A 223 19.05 17.55 -0.63
N GLU A 224 19.44 16.49 0.12
CA GLU A 224 20.83 16.08 0.32
C GLU A 224 21.35 15.12 -0.76
N ALA A 225 20.64 15.02 -1.89
CA ALA A 225 20.95 14.14 -3.02
C ALA A 225 20.95 12.63 -2.67
N LYS A 226 20.22 12.23 -1.61
CA LYS A 226 20.01 10.82 -1.29
C LYS A 226 18.76 10.34 -1.99
N THR A 227 18.78 9.09 -2.47
CA THR A 227 17.66 8.50 -3.18
C THR A 227 16.98 7.42 -2.31
N VAL A 228 15.68 7.51 -2.22
CA VAL A 228 14.80 6.50 -1.62
C VAL A 228 13.97 5.89 -2.74
N THR A 229 13.90 4.56 -2.82
CA THR A 229 13.20 3.86 -3.90
C THR A 229 12.17 2.88 -3.35
N ALA A 230 11.05 2.75 -4.06
CA ALA A 230 10.06 1.70 -3.86
C ALA A 230 9.67 1.11 -5.21
N SER A 231 9.63 -0.22 -5.30
CA SER A 231 9.19 -0.93 -6.50
C SER A 231 7.80 -1.52 -6.29
N PHE A 232 6.94 -1.42 -7.29
CA PHE A 232 5.60 -2.00 -7.34
C PHE A 232 5.46 -2.87 -8.58
N ASP A 233 5.07 -4.12 -8.41
CA ASP A 233 4.75 -5.01 -9.53
C ASP A 233 3.28 -4.83 -9.93
N LEU A 234 3.03 -4.02 -10.95
CA LEU A 234 1.66 -3.74 -11.39
C LEU A 234 0.97 -4.96 -12.05
N LYS A 235 1.71 -6.04 -12.38
CA LYS A 235 1.09 -7.31 -12.83
C LYS A 235 0.28 -7.97 -11.72
N THR A 236 0.66 -7.73 -10.47
CA THR A 236 -0.01 -8.28 -9.29
C THR A 236 -1.06 -7.33 -8.70
N LEU A 237 -1.06 -6.08 -9.13
CA LEU A 237 -2.00 -5.05 -8.71
C LEU A 237 -3.09 -4.87 -9.78
N ARG A 238 -4.33 -4.78 -9.34
CA ARG A 238 -5.49 -4.60 -10.22
C ARG A 238 -5.81 -3.12 -10.48
#